data_d54567fc0c48c0ec2be70b74783d004e
#
_entry.id   d54567fc0c48c0ec2be70b74783d004e
#
_cell.length_a   1.000
_cell.length_b   1.000
_cell.length_c   1.000
_cell.angle_alpha   90.00
_cell.angle_beta   90.00
_cell.angle_gamma   90.00
#
_symmetry.space_group_name_H-M   'P 1'
#
loop_
_entity.id
_entity.type
_entity.pdbx_description
1 polymer ?
#
loop_
_entity_poly.entity_id
_entity_poly.type
_entity_poly.pdbx_seq_one_letter_code
_entity_poly.pdbx_strand_id
1 'polypeptide(L)'
;MNEPKILFICDKNECTSFGRLTMNLVKAVAGVFEPHVLWLKTPKFFGALSKDEPNCDDSYISHEVWAKSLYSGFFSFRGPLKKLVQTLNPQIVFFIRPELGFLVPVVSGLSKTVMFVHDTFAETLYPNSLKFKMLNLFYIRPTVKADSFVYNSGWTRIQAERHFGVGMSKKPGAVIGCPIDCELFNKPEVALTAEEKKDFARKCGIKNFDGMCLNVSLDEPRKNIETYFEMAALRPNVAFVRIGKFSERLREIVNAKKLYNVYHFSEVKAHVMRDFYRNADLMVYPSLLEGFGLPPIEAIACGTPAVGAATSAVKENLEGVCPLVDPPTDAKAYAKVLDRVLAGEKVIDEKKAAALLDHCSMKSFSKRVLDFLKN
;
A
#
# COMPACT_ATOMS: atom_id res chain seq x y z
N MET A 1 12.21 -18.62 -29.34
CA MET A 1 11.17 -19.35 -28.56
C MET A 1 10.26 -18.26 -28.02
N ASN A 2 8.94 -18.43 -28.16
CA ASN A 2 8.01 -17.44 -27.57
C ASN A 2 8.15 -17.45 -26.03
N GLU A 3 8.16 -16.28 -25.42
CA GLU A 3 8.20 -16.15 -23.97
C GLU A 3 6.99 -16.86 -23.33
N PRO A 4 7.14 -17.53 -22.17
CA PRO A 4 6.02 -18.15 -21.48
C PRO A 4 5.03 -17.07 -21.02
N LYS A 5 3.72 -17.36 -21.11
CA LYS A 5 2.67 -16.40 -20.77
C LYS A 5 2.37 -16.40 -19.28
N ILE A 6 2.17 -15.22 -18.71
CA ILE A 6 1.65 -15.03 -17.34
C ILE A 6 0.39 -14.16 -17.38
N LEU A 7 -0.66 -14.57 -16.67
CA LEU A 7 -1.94 -13.85 -16.61
C LEU A 7 -2.18 -13.30 -15.21
N PHE A 8 -2.16 -11.99 -15.05
CA PHE A 8 -2.52 -11.29 -13.81
C PHE A 8 -4.03 -11.04 -13.77
N ILE A 9 -4.67 -11.31 -12.61
CA ILE A 9 -6.10 -11.07 -12.39
C ILE A 9 -6.26 -9.92 -11.39
N CYS A 10 -6.84 -8.80 -11.85
CA CYS A 10 -7.04 -7.60 -11.03
C CYS A 10 -8.48 -7.07 -11.16
N ASP A 11 -9.09 -6.65 -10.03
CA ASP A 11 -10.44 -6.05 -9.97
C ASP A 11 -10.40 -4.55 -9.62
N LYS A 12 -9.24 -3.92 -9.72
CA LYS A 12 -9.01 -2.51 -9.42
C LYS A 12 -8.34 -1.83 -10.60
N ASN A 13 -8.73 -0.57 -10.87
CA ASN A 13 -8.08 0.20 -11.92
C ASN A 13 -6.63 0.54 -11.56
N GLU A 14 -5.84 0.90 -12.56
CA GLU A 14 -4.40 1.18 -12.48
C GLU A 14 -4.04 2.29 -11.48
N CYS A 15 -4.93 3.26 -11.27
CA CYS A 15 -4.71 4.38 -10.35
C CYS A 15 -4.78 3.97 -8.87
N THR A 16 -5.33 2.80 -8.55
CA THR A 16 -5.40 2.28 -7.18
C THR A 16 -4.09 1.64 -6.75
N SER A 17 -3.92 1.43 -5.43
CA SER A 17 -2.75 0.71 -4.90
C SER A 17 -2.59 -0.69 -5.49
N PHE A 18 -3.69 -1.44 -5.68
CA PHE A 18 -3.65 -2.77 -6.29
C PHE A 18 -3.40 -2.72 -7.80
N GLY A 19 -3.95 -1.73 -8.50
CA GLY A 19 -3.65 -1.52 -9.91
C GLY A 19 -2.18 -1.17 -10.13
N ARG A 20 -1.62 -0.25 -9.35
CA ARG A 20 -0.18 0.08 -9.39
C ARG A 20 0.70 -1.12 -9.08
N LEU A 21 0.31 -1.94 -8.10
CA LEU A 21 1.03 -3.18 -7.82
C LEU A 21 0.99 -4.14 -9.02
N THR A 22 -0.17 -4.26 -9.70
CA THR A 22 -0.29 -5.05 -10.93
C THR A 22 0.69 -4.57 -11.98
N MET A 23 0.78 -3.25 -12.21
CA MET A 23 1.75 -2.68 -13.15
C MET A 23 3.21 -2.92 -12.72
N ASN A 24 3.51 -2.84 -11.44
CA ASN A 24 4.84 -3.18 -10.94
C ASN A 24 5.19 -4.66 -11.15
N LEU A 25 4.21 -5.57 -11.01
CA LEU A 25 4.40 -7.00 -11.31
C LEU A 25 4.58 -7.23 -12.82
N VAL A 26 3.82 -6.57 -13.67
CA VAL A 26 4.00 -6.58 -15.13
C VAL A 26 5.44 -6.16 -15.49
N LYS A 27 5.90 -5.02 -14.98
CA LYS A 27 7.28 -4.56 -15.18
C LYS A 27 8.33 -5.54 -14.63
N ALA A 28 8.03 -6.19 -13.50
CA ALA A 28 8.95 -7.14 -12.87
C ALA A 28 9.18 -8.40 -13.70
N VAL A 29 8.21 -8.84 -14.50
CA VAL A 29 8.28 -10.08 -15.28
C VAL A 29 8.62 -9.84 -16.76
N ALA A 30 8.61 -8.60 -17.23
CA ALA A 30 8.92 -8.23 -18.61
C ALA A 30 10.30 -8.75 -19.03
N GLY A 31 10.39 -9.26 -20.27
CA GLY A 31 11.60 -9.88 -20.81
C GLY A 31 11.87 -11.33 -20.36
N VAL A 32 11.00 -11.88 -19.49
CA VAL A 32 11.04 -13.30 -19.07
C VAL A 32 9.71 -13.98 -19.36
N PHE A 33 8.62 -13.26 -19.20
CA PHE A 33 7.26 -13.68 -19.50
C PHE A 33 6.59 -12.69 -20.45
N GLU A 34 5.66 -13.17 -21.29
CA GLU A 34 4.69 -12.34 -21.99
C GLU A 34 3.55 -12.02 -21.03
N PRO A 35 3.45 -10.77 -20.50
CA PRO A 35 2.46 -10.46 -19.49
C PRO A 35 1.10 -10.14 -20.09
N HIS A 36 0.07 -10.75 -19.54
CA HIS A 36 -1.34 -10.46 -19.79
C HIS A 36 -2.00 -10.00 -18.51
N VAL A 37 -2.94 -9.05 -18.58
CA VAL A 37 -3.74 -8.59 -17.45
C VAL A 37 -5.22 -8.76 -17.77
N LEU A 38 -5.95 -9.47 -16.92
CA LEU A 38 -7.41 -9.51 -16.96
C LEU A 38 -7.98 -8.54 -15.92
N TRP A 39 -8.58 -7.48 -16.41
CA TRP A 39 -9.31 -6.50 -15.59
C TRP A 39 -10.74 -6.98 -15.35
N LEU A 40 -11.07 -7.28 -14.11
CA LEU A 40 -12.43 -7.60 -13.68
C LEU A 40 -13.16 -6.30 -13.33
N LYS A 41 -13.81 -5.69 -14.34
CA LYS A 41 -14.36 -4.35 -14.23
C LYS A 41 -15.75 -4.34 -13.58
N THR A 42 -15.93 -3.41 -12.65
CA THR A 42 -17.24 -3.12 -12.04
C THR A 42 -17.46 -1.60 -12.00
N PRO A 43 -18.71 -1.08 -12.09
CA PRO A 43 -18.96 0.36 -12.09
C PRO A 43 -18.38 1.11 -10.90
N LYS A 44 -18.30 0.49 -9.73
CA LYS A 44 -17.72 1.10 -8.51
C LYS A 44 -16.24 1.49 -8.66
N PHE A 45 -15.46 0.73 -9.42
CA PHE A 45 -14.01 0.93 -9.54
C PHE A 45 -13.55 1.39 -10.92
N PHE A 46 -14.41 1.31 -11.93
CA PHE A 46 -14.11 1.67 -13.31
C PHE A 46 -15.12 2.64 -13.93
N GLY A 47 -16.26 2.94 -13.25
CA GLY A 47 -17.30 3.83 -13.75
C GLY A 47 -17.00 5.33 -13.61
N ALA A 48 -16.03 5.71 -12.78
CA ALA A 48 -15.52 7.07 -12.66
C ALA A 48 -14.07 7.09 -13.13
N LEU A 49 -13.84 6.82 -14.42
CA LEU A 49 -12.53 7.12 -15.02
C LEU A 49 -12.34 8.63 -14.96
N SER A 50 -11.39 9.07 -14.14
CA SER A 50 -10.83 10.40 -14.26
C SER A 50 -10.35 10.56 -15.71
N LYS A 51 -10.50 11.75 -16.28
CA LYS A 51 -10.11 12.08 -17.65
C LYS A 51 -8.60 11.95 -17.95
N ASP A 52 -7.81 11.57 -16.96
CA ASP A 52 -6.43 11.15 -17.11
C ASP A 52 -6.45 9.62 -17.33
N GLU A 53 -6.74 9.18 -18.57
CA GLU A 53 -6.45 7.81 -18.99
C GLU A 53 -4.96 7.57 -18.77
N PRO A 54 -4.56 6.53 -17.99
CA PRO A 54 -3.17 6.13 -17.98
C PRO A 54 -2.80 5.80 -19.43
N ASN A 55 -1.65 6.30 -19.89
CA ASN A 55 -1.08 5.89 -21.16
C ASN A 55 -1.15 4.37 -21.22
N CYS A 56 -1.82 3.81 -22.26
CA CYS A 56 -1.73 2.40 -22.58
C CYS A 56 -0.24 2.09 -22.73
N ASP A 57 0.33 1.49 -21.68
CA ASP A 57 1.70 1.01 -21.70
C ASP A 57 1.67 -0.27 -22.54
N ASP A 58 2.35 -0.29 -23.69
CA ASP A 58 2.45 -1.45 -24.58
C ASP A 58 3.18 -2.65 -23.92
N SER A 59 3.49 -2.54 -22.63
CA SER A 59 4.23 -3.55 -21.87
C SER A 59 3.42 -4.81 -21.54
N TYR A 60 2.10 -4.84 -21.80
CA TYR A 60 1.24 -5.99 -21.54
C TYR A 60 0.03 -6.08 -22.47
N ILE A 61 -0.56 -7.29 -22.56
CA ILE A 61 -1.81 -7.51 -23.31
C ILE A 61 -3.01 -7.44 -22.35
N SER A 62 -3.90 -6.48 -22.61
CA SER A 62 -5.08 -6.22 -21.77
C SER A 62 -6.28 -7.07 -22.19
N HIS A 63 -6.98 -7.61 -21.19
CA HIS A 63 -8.27 -8.30 -21.32
C HIS A 63 -9.26 -7.72 -20.34
N GLU A 64 -10.55 -7.71 -20.66
CA GLU A 64 -11.57 -7.13 -19.81
C GLU A 64 -12.80 -8.02 -19.68
N VAL A 65 -13.36 -8.09 -18.47
CA VAL A 65 -14.67 -8.69 -18.22
C VAL A 65 -15.45 -7.79 -17.27
N TRP A 66 -16.72 -7.51 -17.61
CA TRP A 66 -17.57 -6.64 -16.85
C TRP A 66 -18.61 -7.40 -16.01
N ALA A 67 -18.88 -6.92 -14.79
CA ALA A 67 -19.98 -7.34 -13.94
C ALA A 67 -20.59 -6.15 -13.19
N LYS A 68 -21.84 -6.27 -12.74
CA LYS A 68 -22.52 -5.21 -11.96
C LYS A 68 -21.81 -4.94 -10.62
N SER A 69 -21.24 -5.96 -10.02
CA SER A 69 -20.48 -5.87 -8.75
C SER A 69 -19.55 -7.06 -8.62
N LEU A 70 -18.60 -7.02 -7.67
CA LEU A 70 -17.77 -8.19 -7.37
C LEU A 70 -18.62 -9.40 -6.94
N TYR A 71 -19.72 -9.18 -6.22
CA TYR A 71 -20.63 -10.24 -5.79
C TYR A 71 -21.37 -10.91 -6.95
N SER A 72 -21.89 -10.13 -7.91
CA SER A 72 -22.48 -10.70 -9.14
C SER A 72 -21.41 -11.32 -10.02
N GLY A 73 -20.18 -10.88 -9.92
CA GLY A 73 -18.98 -11.43 -10.58
C GLY A 73 -18.69 -12.87 -10.20
N PHE A 74 -19.20 -13.35 -9.05
CA PHE A 74 -19.08 -14.77 -8.67
C PHE A 74 -19.54 -15.71 -9.79
N PHE A 75 -20.61 -15.36 -10.51
CA PHE A 75 -21.08 -16.10 -11.68
C PHE A 75 -20.51 -15.56 -12.99
N SER A 76 -20.51 -14.23 -13.17
CA SER A 76 -20.19 -13.58 -14.43
C SER A 76 -18.72 -13.69 -14.84
N PHE A 77 -17.79 -13.76 -13.89
CA PHE A 77 -16.35 -13.82 -14.18
C PHE A 77 -15.83 -15.22 -14.47
N ARG A 78 -16.48 -16.27 -13.95
CA ARG A 78 -15.96 -17.66 -13.99
C ARG A 78 -15.86 -18.24 -15.40
N GLY A 79 -16.92 -18.10 -16.20
CA GLY A 79 -16.95 -18.61 -17.57
C GLY A 79 -15.91 -17.92 -18.47
N PRO A 80 -15.93 -16.58 -18.58
CA PRO A 80 -14.95 -15.83 -19.36
C PRO A 80 -13.50 -16.09 -18.94
N LEU A 81 -13.22 -16.13 -17.61
CA LEU A 81 -11.88 -16.45 -17.10
C LEU A 81 -11.42 -17.86 -17.56
N LYS A 82 -12.29 -18.88 -17.39
CA LYS A 82 -11.98 -20.25 -17.81
C LYS A 82 -11.65 -20.30 -19.31
N LYS A 83 -12.50 -19.68 -20.13
CA LYS A 83 -12.31 -19.61 -21.59
C LYS A 83 -10.99 -18.91 -21.95
N LEU A 84 -10.70 -17.77 -21.31
CA LEU A 84 -9.46 -17.04 -21.55
C LEU A 84 -8.24 -17.89 -21.20
N VAL A 85 -8.21 -18.53 -20.03
CA VAL A 85 -7.10 -19.39 -19.62
C VAL A 85 -6.91 -20.58 -20.57
N GLN A 86 -8.00 -21.22 -21.03
CA GLN A 86 -7.92 -22.31 -22.00
C GLN A 86 -7.37 -21.86 -23.37
N THR A 87 -7.76 -20.64 -23.83
CA THR A 87 -7.30 -20.11 -25.13
C THR A 87 -5.88 -19.58 -25.06
N LEU A 88 -5.56 -18.85 -23.98
CA LEU A 88 -4.25 -18.22 -23.78
C LEU A 88 -3.18 -19.24 -23.39
N ASN A 89 -3.57 -20.30 -22.67
CA ASN A 89 -2.71 -21.33 -22.09
C ASN A 89 -1.51 -20.74 -21.30
N PRO A 90 -1.77 -19.86 -20.30
CA PRO A 90 -0.68 -19.25 -19.55
C PRO A 90 -0.02 -20.27 -18.64
N GLN A 91 1.30 -20.16 -18.46
CA GLN A 91 2.04 -20.99 -17.52
C GLN A 91 1.61 -20.70 -16.08
N ILE A 92 1.33 -19.42 -15.79
CA ILE A 92 0.96 -18.93 -14.45
C ILE A 92 -0.28 -18.05 -14.55
N VAL A 93 -1.23 -18.26 -13.63
CA VAL A 93 -2.34 -17.34 -13.34
C VAL A 93 -2.08 -16.72 -11.96
N PHE A 94 -1.87 -15.41 -11.92
CA PHE A 94 -1.47 -14.66 -10.74
C PHE A 94 -2.63 -13.80 -10.24
N PHE A 95 -3.14 -14.10 -9.05
CA PHE A 95 -4.21 -13.36 -8.40
C PHE A 95 -3.64 -12.27 -7.49
N ILE A 96 -4.05 -11.02 -7.68
CA ILE A 96 -3.48 -9.86 -7.00
C ILE A 96 -3.92 -9.76 -5.53
N ARG A 97 -5.04 -10.37 -5.14
CA ARG A 97 -5.57 -10.26 -3.77
C ARG A 97 -6.50 -11.41 -3.38
N PRO A 98 -6.60 -11.75 -2.08
CA PRO A 98 -7.38 -12.88 -1.59
C PRO A 98 -8.87 -12.83 -1.90
N GLU A 99 -9.48 -11.64 -2.04
CA GLU A 99 -10.90 -11.51 -2.38
C GLU A 99 -11.25 -12.02 -3.79
N LEU A 100 -10.23 -12.33 -4.59
CA LEU A 100 -10.36 -13.03 -5.87
C LEU A 100 -10.21 -14.55 -5.73
N GLY A 101 -10.06 -15.06 -4.53
CA GLY A 101 -9.87 -16.47 -4.23
C GLY A 101 -10.96 -17.39 -4.80
N PHE A 102 -12.22 -16.90 -4.90
CA PHE A 102 -13.34 -17.65 -5.50
C PHE A 102 -13.10 -18.02 -6.97
N LEU A 103 -12.15 -17.38 -7.65
CA LEU A 103 -11.78 -17.68 -9.04
C LEU A 103 -10.67 -18.73 -9.13
N VAL A 104 -9.89 -18.95 -8.07
CA VAL A 104 -8.79 -19.94 -8.07
C VAL A 104 -9.28 -21.34 -8.49
N PRO A 105 -10.41 -21.88 -7.97
CA PRO A 105 -10.90 -23.19 -8.39
C PRO A 105 -11.32 -23.30 -9.86
N VAL A 106 -11.55 -22.14 -10.52
CA VAL A 106 -11.97 -22.10 -11.94
C VAL A 106 -10.82 -22.47 -12.88
N VAL A 107 -9.59 -22.15 -12.48
CA VAL A 107 -8.37 -22.32 -13.29
C VAL A 107 -7.41 -23.36 -12.71
N SER A 108 -7.72 -23.89 -11.53
CA SER A 108 -6.95 -24.95 -10.89
C SER A 108 -6.87 -26.18 -11.83
N GLY A 109 -5.65 -26.68 -12.03
CA GLY A 109 -5.37 -27.78 -12.98
C GLY A 109 -5.27 -27.37 -14.46
N LEU A 110 -5.54 -26.09 -14.81
CA LEU A 110 -5.28 -25.54 -16.14
C LEU A 110 -3.93 -24.82 -16.22
N SER A 111 -3.53 -24.16 -15.13
CA SER A 111 -2.27 -23.39 -15.02
C SER A 111 -1.80 -23.41 -13.57
N LYS A 112 -0.50 -23.19 -13.34
CA LYS A 112 0.02 -22.93 -11.97
C LYS A 112 -0.61 -21.64 -11.43
N THR A 113 -1.13 -21.67 -10.20
CA THR A 113 -1.81 -20.54 -9.60
C THR A 113 -0.97 -19.93 -8.48
N VAL A 114 -0.82 -18.60 -8.52
CA VAL A 114 -0.14 -17.80 -7.48
C VAL A 114 -1.14 -16.82 -6.88
N MET A 115 -1.17 -16.71 -5.56
CA MET A 115 -2.00 -15.73 -4.86
C MET A 115 -1.14 -14.75 -4.09
N PHE A 116 -1.34 -13.44 -4.33
CA PHE A 116 -0.74 -12.40 -3.50
C PHE A 116 -1.63 -12.06 -2.31
N VAL A 117 -1.10 -12.22 -1.11
CA VAL A 117 -1.77 -11.88 0.14
C VAL A 117 -1.17 -10.59 0.69
N HIS A 118 -1.99 -9.54 0.76
CA HIS A 118 -1.57 -8.20 1.20
C HIS A 118 -1.88 -7.93 2.67
N ASP A 119 -2.98 -8.49 3.13
CA ASP A 119 -3.46 -8.34 4.50
C ASP A 119 -4.54 -9.40 4.81
N THR A 120 -4.91 -9.43 6.07
CA THR A 120 -6.02 -10.21 6.62
C THR A 120 -6.93 -9.31 7.45
N PHE A 121 -7.06 -8.02 7.05
CA PHE A 121 -7.72 -7.01 7.87
C PHE A 121 -9.19 -7.28 8.10
N ALA A 122 -9.88 -7.84 7.11
CA ALA A 122 -11.31 -8.13 7.24
C ALA A 122 -11.58 -9.06 8.41
N GLU A 123 -10.76 -10.10 8.57
CA GLU A 123 -10.84 -11.07 9.65
C GLU A 123 -10.42 -10.48 11.00
N THR A 124 -9.38 -9.65 10.98
CA THR A 124 -8.84 -9.05 12.20
C THR A 124 -9.76 -7.95 12.76
N LEU A 125 -10.32 -7.10 11.87
CA LEU A 125 -11.13 -5.95 12.28
C LEU A 125 -12.60 -6.27 12.50
N TYR A 126 -13.14 -7.30 11.81
CA TYR A 126 -14.56 -7.62 11.83
C TYR A 126 -14.85 -9.11 12.10
N PRO A 127 -14.26 -9.74 13.13
CA PRO A 127 -14.35 -11.20 13.36
C PRO A 127 -15.78 -11.68 13.61
N ASN A 128 -16.66 -10.82 14.11
CA ASN A 128 -18.06 -11.14 14.47
C ASN A 128 -19.08 -10.74 13.40
N SER A 129 -18.68 -10.09 12.31
CA SER A 129 -19.61 -9.68 11.25
C SER A 129 -20.05 -10.86 10.39
N LEU A 130 -21.36 -11.17 10.37
CA LEU A 130 -21.91 -12.23 9.53
C LEU A 130 -21.61 -12.00 8.04
N LYS A 131 -21.68 -10.74 7.60
CA LYS A 131 -21.32 -10.34 6.23
C LYS A 131 -19.88 -10.72 5.89
N PHE A 132 -18.93 -10.46 6.80
CA PHE A 132 -17.52 -10.82 6.60
C PHE A 132 -17.28 -12.30 6.68
N LYS A 133 -17.99 -13.04 7.56
CA LYS A 133 -17.93 -14.50 7.61
C LYS A 133 -18.38 -15.13 6.29
N MET A 134 -19.45 -14.61 5.67
CA MET A 134 -19.92 -15.07 4.36
C MET A 134 -18.94 -14.69 3.25
N LEU A 135 -18.43 -13.45 3.24
CA LEU A 135 -17.41 -13.02 2.29
C LEU A 135 -16.16 -13.90 2.39
N ASN A 136 -15.69 -14.15 3.60
CA ASN A 136 -14.56 -15.04 3.84
C ASN A 136 -14.82 -16.44 3.30
N LEU A 137 -15.95 -17.06 3.64
CA LEU A 137 -16.27 -18.43 3.23
C LEU A 137 -16.29 -18.61 1.70
N PHE A 138 -16.94 -17.70 0.97
CA PHE A 138 -17.21 -17.87 -0.45
C PHE A 138 -16.14 -17.23 -1.36
N TYR A 139 -15.52 -16.13 -0.95
CA TYR A 139 -14.61 -15.36 -1.78
C TYR A 139 -13.15 -15.49 -1.37
N ILE A 140 -12.85 -15.43 -0.07
CA ILE A 140 -11.48 -15.37 0.42
C ILE A 140 -10.93 -16.78 0.71
N ARG A 141 -11.66 -17.60 1.45
CA ARG A 141 -11.18 -18.92 1.87
C ARG A 141 -10.78 -19.85 0.71
N PRO A 142 -11.41 -19.81 -0.50
CA PRO A 142 -10.94 -20.61 -1.63
C PRO A 142 -9.52 -20.24 -2.11
N THR A 143 -8.95 -19.12 -1.66
CA THR A 143 -7.54 -18.75 -1.83
C THR A 143 -6.59 -19.90 -1.46
N VAL A 144 -6.89 -20.68 -0.41
CA VAL A 144 -6.07 -21.82 0.02
C VAL A 144 -5.88 -22.89 -1.06
N LYS A 145 -6.68 -22.87 -2.13
CA LYS A 145 -6.55 -23.78 -3.27
C LYS A 145 -5.45 -23.35 -4.27
N ALA A 146 -4.95 -22.12 -4.18
CA ALA A 146 -3.81 -21.69 -4.99
C ALA A 146 -2.59 -22.61 -4.75
N ASP A 147 -1.77 -22.80 -5.77
CA ASP A 147 -0.60 -23.68 -5.69
C ASP A 147 0.51 -23.07 -4.86
N SER A 148 0.62 -21.73 -4.89
CA SER A 148 1.66 -21.00 -4.15
C SER A 148 1.22 -19.59 -3.75
N PHE A 149 1.96 -18.97 -2.82
CA PHE A 149 1.61 -17.70 -2.22
C PHE A 149 2.77 -16.72 -2.23
N VAL A 150 2.47 -15.44 -2.43
CA VAL A 150 3.42 -14.35 -2.18
C VAL A 150 2.81 -13.36 -1.19
N TYR A 151 3.67 -12.73 -0.41
CA TYR A 151 3.29 -11.84 0.68
C TYR A 151 4.06 -10.53 0.56
N ASN A 152 3.43 -9.44 0.96
CA ASN A 152 4.10 -8.14 1.04
C ASN A 152 5.02 -8.01 2.26
N SER A 153 4.78 -8.75 3.34
CA SER A 153 5.61 -8.72 4.56
C SER A 153 5.60 -10.08 5.27
N GLY A 154 6.59 -10.32 6.12
CA GLY A 154 6.64 -11.49 7.01
C GLY A 154 5.50 -11.46 8.02
N TRP A 155 5.13 -10.27 8.50
CA TRP A 155 3.97 -10.10 9.37
C TRP A 155 2.67 -10.59 8.67
N THR A 156 2.42 -10.15 7.44
CA THR A 156 1.26 -10.59 6.64
C THR A 156 1.28 -12.10 6.42
N ARG A 157 2.45 -12.69 6.13
CA ARG A 157 2.60 -14.14 5.99
C ARG A 157 2.15 -14.87 7.27
N ILE A 158 2.66 -14.46 8.43
CA ILE A 158 2.30 -15.07 9.72
C ILE A 158 0.79 -14.96 9.98
N GLN A 159 0.19 -13.79 9.74
CA GLN A 159 -1.25 -13.60 9.93
C GLN A 159 -2.07 -14.46 8.96
N ALA A 160 -1.68 -14.53 7.70
CA ALA A 160 -2.35 -15.36 6.69
C ALA A 160 -2.26 -16.85 7.04
N GLU A 161 -1.09 -17.34 7.42
CA GLU A 161 -0.89 -18.73 7.82
C GLU A 161 -1.71 -19.09 9.08
N ARG A 162 -1.82 -18.18 10.04
CA ARG A 162 -2.69 -18.33 11.21
C ARG A 162 -4.17 -18.41 10.83
N HIS A 163 -4.59 -17.52 9.93
CA HIS A 163 -5.99 -17.41 9.52
C HIS A 163 -6.44 -18.58 8.62
N PHE A 164 -5.64 -18.91 7.60
CA PHE A 164 -5.94 -19.96 6.61
C PHE A 164 -5.47 -21.35 7.02
N GLY A 165 -4.59 -21.43 8.03
CA GLY A 165 -4.13 -22.67 8.62
C GLY A 165 -3.21 -23.50 7.73
N VAL A 166 -3.14 -24.81 8.03
CA VAL A 166 -2.22 -25.78 7.43
C VAL A 166 -2.35 -25.87 5.89
N GLY A 167 -3.52 -25.55 5.33
CA GLY A 167 -3.74 -25.54 3.89
C GLY A 167 -2.86 -24.55 3.13
N MET A 168 -2.46 -23.45 3.79
CA MET A 168 -1.57 -22.43 3.22
C MET A 168 -0.11 -22.66 3.63
N SER A 169 0.15 -22.94 4.91
CA SER A 169 1.52 -23.00 5.45
C SER A 169 2.39 -24.12 4.86
N LYS A 170 1.78 -25.16 4.31
CA LYS A 170 2.48 -26.30 3.66
C LYS A 170 2.80 -26.07 2.18
N LYS A 171 2.32 -24.97 1.60
CA LYS A 171 2.54 -24.66 0.19
C LYS A 171 3.71 -23.71 -0.01
N PRO A 172 4.34 -23.71 -1.20
CA PRO A 172 5.39 -22.74 -1.52
C PRO A 172 4.93 -21.31 -1.29
N GLY A 173 5.75 -20.51 -0.62
CA GLY A 173 5.43 -19.12 -0.36
C GLY A 173 6.66 -18.28 -0.11
N ALA A 174 6.63 -17.02 -0.59
CA ALA A 174 7.73 -16.07 -0.43
C ALA A 174 7.23 -14.67 -0.03
N VAL A 175 8.02 -13.97 0.78
CA VAL A 175 7.84 -12.53 1.04
C VAL A 175 8.56 -11.76 -0.06
N ILE A 176 7.81 -11.08 -0.92
CA ILE A 176 8.37 -10.31 -2.04
C ILE A 176 8.38 -8.81 -1.78
N GLY A 177 7.70 -8.33 -0.72
CA GLY A 177 7.62 -6.92 -0.37
C GLY A 177 6.69 -6.12 -1.30
N CYS A 178 6.83 -4.79 -1.21
CA CYS A 178 6.23 -3.85 -2.15
C CYS A 178 7.30 -2.89 -2.66
N PRO A 179 7.34 -2.59 -3.96
CA PRO A 179 8.27 -1.60 -4.48
C PRO A 179 7.74 -0.19 -4.24
N ILE A 180 8.65 0.77 -4.12
CA ILE A 180 8.37 2.20 -4.23
C ILE A 180 8.88 2.72 -5.57
N ASP A 181 8.27 3.78 -6.05
CA ASP A 181 8.75 4.51 -7.22
C ASP A 181 9.90 5.44 -6.81
N CYS A 182 11.13 4.93 -6.88
CA CYS A 182 12.33 5.69 -6.53
C CYS A 182 12.68 6.81 -7.52
N GLU A 183 12.11 6.80 -8.73
CA GLU A 183 12.27 7.90 -9.68
C GLU A 183 11.40 9.10 -9.28
N LEU A 184 10.21 8.81 -8.79
CA LEU A 184 9.30 9.83 -8.29
C LEU A 184 9.67 10.26 -6.86
N PHE A 185 9.78 9.28 -5.92
CA PHE A 185 10.08 9.54 -4.51
C PHE A 185 11.59 9.44 -4.29
N ASN A 186 12.26 10.58 -4.36
CA ASN A 186 13.70 10.69 -4.18
C ASN A 186 14.04 11.99 -3.44
N LYS A 187 15.23 12.01 -2.84
CA LYS A 187 15.77 13.21 -2.21
C LYS A 187 15.96 14.30 -3.26
N PRO A 188 15.75 15.58 -2.94
CA PRO A 188 16.15 16.66 -3.81
C PRO A 188 17.70 16.65 -3.97
N GLU A 189 18.19 17.02 -5.15
CA GLU A 189 19.63 17.07 -5.43
C GLU A 189 20.37 17.99 -4.46
N VAL A 190 19.75 19.11 -4.10
CA VAL A 190 20.22 20.05 -3.09
C VAL A 190 19.20 20.06 -1.95
N ALA A 191 19.67 19.96 -0.72
CA ALA A 191 18.81 20.01 0.46
C ALA A 191 18.03 21.33 0.48
N LEU A 192 16.71 21.23 0.72
CA LEU A 192 15.85 22.40 0.81
C LEU A 192 16.23 23.27 2.03
N THR A 193 16.34 24.55 1.82
CA THR A 193 16.54 25.53 2.87
C THR A 193 15.25 25.71 3.70
N ALA A 194 15.37 26.23 4.91
CA ALA A 194 14.23 26.56 5.74
C ALA A 194 13.27 27.56 5.06
N GLU A 195 13.79 28.50 4.26
CA GLU A 195 12.97 29.48 3.55
C GLU A 195 12.19 28.82 2.39
N GLU A 196 12.80 27.92 1.62
CA GLU A 196 12.10 27.17 0.57
C GLU A 196 10.96 26.31 1.14
N LYS A 197 11.19 25.66 2.28
CA LYS A 197 10.13 24.92 3.00
C LYS A 197 8.99 25.84 3.44
N LYS A 198 9.29 27.03 3.97
CA LYS A 198 8.30 28.04 4.34
C LYS A 198 7.54 28.56 3.13
N ASP A 199 8.22 28.77 1.99
CA ASP A 199 7.58 29.18 0.74
C ASP A 199 6.61 28.14 0.22
N PHE A 200 6.99 26.86 0.26
CA PHE A 200 6.09 25.75 -0.07
C PHE A 200 4.86 25.74 0.85
N ALA A 201 5.07 25.84 2.15
CA ALA A 201 3.97 25.89 3.13
C ALA A 201 3.02 27.06 2.84
N ARG A 202 3.55 28.26 2.59
CA ARG A 202 2.75 29.46 2.24
C ARG A 202 1.92 29.25 0.98
N LYS A 203 2.51 28.67 -0.08
CA LYS A 203 1.80 28.32 -1.34
C LYS A 203 0.67 27.33 -1.12
N CYS A 204 0.80 26.44 -0.14
CA CYS A 204 -0.25 25.51 0.28
C CYS A 204 -1.27 26.12 1.24
N GLY A 205 -1.19 27.41 1.55
CA GLY A 205 -2.08 28.08 2.52
C GLY A 205 -1.78 27.74 4.00
N ILE A 206 -0.63 27.12 4.27
CA ILE A 206 -0.15 26.82 5.62
C ILE A 206 0.53 28.08 6.16
N LYS A 207 0.02 28.59 7.28
CA LYS A 207 0.51 29.83 7.90
C LYS A 207 1.79 29.58 8.70
N ASN A 208 2.40 30.64 9.19
CA ASN A 208 3.69 30.66 9.91
C ASN A 208 3.71 29.66 11.09
N PHE A 209 4.51 28.60 10.93
CA PHE A 209 4.78 27.60 11.96
C PHE A 209 6.29 27.33 12.05
N ASP A 210 6.71 26.78 13.18
CA ASP A 210 8.10 26.44 13.46
C ASP A 210 8.56 25.17 12.71
N GLY A 211 7.60 24.38 12.22
CA GLY A 211 7.87 23.16 11.44
C GLY A 211 6.59 22.57 10.87
N MET A 212 6.74 21.57 10.01
CA MET A 212 5.65 20.87 9.34
C MET A 212 5.72 19.35 9.57
N CYS A 213 4.70 18.82 10.22
CA CYS A 213 4.51 17.39 10.45
C CYS A 213 3.52 16.82 9.43
N LEU A 214 3.80 15.65 8.85
CA LEU A 214 2.99 15.07 7.79
C LEU A 214 2.39 13.72 8.21
N ASN A 215 1.13 13.47 7.86
CA ASN A 215 0.48 12.16 7.89
C ASN A 215 -0.20 11.89 6.55
N VAL A 216 0.09 10.73 5.96
CA VAL A 216 -0.51 10.26 4.71
C VAL A 216 -1.21 8.94 4.96
N SER A 217 -2.56 8.95 4.94
CA SER A 217 -3.33 7.73 5.22
C SER A 217 -4.78 7.84 4.76
N LEU A 218 -5.45 6.71 4.62
CA LEU A 218 -6.91 6.66 4.50
C LEU A 218 -7.57 7.01 5.84
N ASP A 219 -8.84 7.45 5.80
CA ASP A 219 -9.63 7.65 7.02
C ASP A 219 -10.27 6.33 7.46
N GLU A 220 -9.49 5.54 8.18
CA GLU A 220 -9.87 4.26 8.75
C GLU A 220 -9.41 4.18 10.21
N PRO A 221 -10.18 3.57 11.13
CA PRO A 221 -9.83 3.51 12.56
C PRO A 221 -8.43 2.95 12.83
N ARG A 222 -8.00 1.94 12.03
CA ARG A 222 -6.67 1.35 12.16
C ARG A 222 -5.50 2.30 11.87
N LYS A 223 -5.76 3.44 11.22
CA LYS A 223 -4.76 4.47 10.93
C LYS A 223 -4.46 5.39 12.12
N ASN A 224 -5.29 5.30 13.17
CA ASN A 224 -5.08 5.96 14.46
C ASN A 224 -4.80 7.47 14.33
N ILE A 225 -5.62 8.13 13.49
CA ILE A 225 -5.46 9.56 13.16
C ILE A 225 -5.68 10.42 14.41
N GLU A 226 -6.45 9.93 15.37
CA GLU A 226 -6.69 10.59 16.66
C GLU A 226 -5.39 10.88 17.41
N THR A 227 -4.46 9.93 17.44
CA THR A 227 -3.13 10.13 18.05
C THR A 227 -2.35 11.25 17.35
N TYR A 228 -2.47 11.35 16.03
CA TYR A 228 -1.87 12.45 15.27
C TYR A 228 -2.49 13.81 15.63
N PHE A 229 -3.80 13.86 15.86
CA PHE A 229 -4.47 15.09 16.33
C PHE A 229 -4.16 15.43 17.80
N GLU A 230 -3.91 14.44 18.63
CA GLU A 230 -3.43 14.66 19.99
C GLU A 230 -2.02 15.28 20.00
N MET A 231 -1.14 14.86 19.08
CA MET A 231 0.14 15.54 18.88
C MET A 231 -0.05 17.00 18.48
N ALA A 232 -1.01 17.29 17.57
CA ALA A 232 -1.29 18.66 17.12
C ALA A 232 -1.73 19.54 18.29
N ALA A 233 -2.52 19.02 19.22
CA ALA A 233 -2.89 19.72 20.44
C ALA A 233 -1.68 19.98 21.36
N LEU A 234 -0.71 19.07 21.41
CA LEU A 234 0.52 19.21 22.22
C LEU A 234 1.54 20.19 21.62
N ARG A 235 1.45 20.48 20.33
CA ARG A 235 2.43 21.32 19.58
C ARG A 235 1.72 22.34 18.68
N PRO A 236 1.07 23.37 19.31
CA PRO A 236 0.25 24.34 18.56
C PRO A 236 1.04 25.21 17.58
N ASN A 237 2.35 25.32 17.74
CA ASN A 237 3.23 26.08 16.82
C ASN A 237 3.74 25.25 15.64
N VAL A 238 3.39 23.99 15.52
CA VAL A 238 3.76 23.15 14.39
C VAL A 238 2.56 22.94 13.50
N ALA A 239 2.74 22.99 12.18
CA ALA A 239 1.71 22.65 11.21
C ALA A 239 1.56 21.14 11.10
N PHE A 240 0.36 20.63 11.32
CA PHE A 240 0.01 19.22 11.16
C PHE A 240 -0.75 19.04 9.85
N VAL A 241 -0.07 18.56 8.83
CA VAL A 241 -0.61 18.36 7.49
C VAL A 241 -1.06 16.92 7.34
N ARG A 242 -2.31 16.75 6.96
CA ARG A 242 -2.88 15.43 6.67
C ARG A 242 -3.27 15.32 5.21
N ILE A 243 -2.81 14.26 4.54
CA ILE A 243 -3.19 13.93 3.17
C ILE A 243 -4.03 12.66 3.16
N GLY A 244 -5.21 12.75 2.54
CA GLY A 244 -6.19 11.67 2.41
C GLY A 244 -7.60 12.12 2.77
N LYS A 245 -8.59 11.25 2.62
CA LYS A 245 -9.98 11.56 2.89
C LYS A 245 -10.17 12.09 4.32
N PHE A 246 -10.97 13.14 4.48
CA PHE A 246 -11.25 13.79 5.76
C PHE A 246 -12.75 13.74 6.01
N SER A 247 -13.19 12.77 6.82
CA SER A 247 -14.61 12.57 7.12
C SER A 247 -15.15 13.62 8.06
N GLU A 248 -16.47 13.65 8.22
CA GLU A 248 -17.13 14.51 9.20
C GLU A 248 -16.65 14.21 10.62
N ARG A 249 -16.48 12.93 10.98
CA ARG A 249 -15.91 12.51 12.26
C ARG A 249 -14.56 13.17 12.53
N LEU A 250 -13.67 13.25 11.57
CA LEU A 250 -12.37 13.91 11.76
C LEU A 250 -12.49 15.42 11.90
N ARG A 251 -13.44 16.04 11.16
CA ARG A 251 -13.75 17.48 11.31
C ARG A 251 -14.28 17.80 12.68
N GLU A 252 -15.21 16.98 13.19
CA GLU A 252 -15.75 17.12 14.54
C GLU A 252 -14.65 17.06 15.60
N ILE A 253 -13.71 16.12 15.49
CA ILE A 253 -12.57 15.99 16.42
C ILE A 253 -11.70 17.26 16.37
N VAL A 254 -11.34 17.73 15.17
CA VAL A 254 -10.52 18.95 14.99
C VAL A 254 -11.21 20.17 15.60
N ASN A 255 -12.50 20.33 15.32
CA ASN A 255 -13.31 21.44 15.84
C ASN A 255 -13.48 21.38 17.37
N ALA A 256 -13.82 20.22 17.91
CA ALA A 256 -14.00 20.03 19.35
C ALA A 256 -12.71 20.29 20.14
N LYS A 257 -11.56 19.88 19.59
CA LYS A 257 -10.24 20.14 20.18
C LYS A 257 -9.67 21.52 19.82
N LYS A 258 -10.35 22.33 18.99
CA LYS A 258 -9.91 23.66 18.51
C LYS A 258 -8.50 23.63 17.92
N LEU A 259 -8.21 22.66 17.03
CA LEU A 259 -6.90 22.48 16.41
C LEU A 259 -6.75 23.41 15.19
N TYR A 260 -6.23 24.62 15.40
CA TYR A 260 -6.04 25.62 14.34
C TYR A 260 -4.78 25.38 13.49
N ASN A 261 -3.95 24.44 13.87
CA ASN A 261 -2.70 24.04 13.22
C ASN A 261 -2.82 22.75 12.40
N VAL A 262 -4.03 22.23 12.18
CA VAL A 262 -4.30 21.07 11.35
C VAL A 262 -4.73 21.52 9.95
N TYR A 263 -4.01 21.07 8.93
CA TYR A 263 -4.27 21.31 7.51
C TYR A 263 -4.57 20.01 6.81
N HIS A 264 -5.46 20.03 5.83
CA HIS A 264 -5.93 18.83 5.18
C HIS A 264 -6.00 18.99 3.67
N PHE A 265 -5.55 17.94 2.97
CA PHE A 265 -5.60 17.80 1.51
C PHE A 265 -6.20 16.43 1.16
N SER A 266 -7.34 16.41 0.48
CA SER A 266 -8.08 15.15 0.21
C SER A 266 -7.41 14.31 -0.85
N GLU A 267 -7.05 14.93 -1.97
CA GLU A 267 -6.48 14.29 -3.14
C GLU A 267 -5.33 15.14 -3.66
N VAL A 268 -4.18 14.52 -3.81
CA VAL A 268 -3.00 15.18 -4.36
C VAL A 268 -2.41 14.30 -5.46
N LYS A 269 -1.92 14.92 -6.53
CA LYS A 269 -1.17 14.20 -7.56
C LYS A 269 0.15 13.67 -7.01
N ALA A 270 0.70 12.63 -7.60
CA ALA A 270 1.88 11.94 -7.09
C ALA A 270 3.11 12.86 -6.94
N HIS A 271 3.36 13.78 -7.88
CA HIS A 271 4.43 14.77 -7.76
C HIS A 271 4.20 15.77 -6.61
N VAL A 272 2.93 16.17 -6.36
CA VAL A 272 2.58 17.03 -5.22
C VAL A 272 2.78 16.29 -3.90
N MET A 273 2.45 14.98 -3.86
CA MET A 273 2.73 14.13 -2.70
C MET A 273 4.23 14.09 -2.39
N ARG A 274 5.07 13.90 -3.42
CA ARG A 274 6.54 13.98 -3.28
C ARG A 274 6.97 15.32 -2.68
N ASP A 275 6.39 16.42 -3.17
CA ASP A 275 6.74 17.76 -2.69
C ASP A 275 6.32 17.95 -1.22
N PHE A 276 5.18 17.42 -0.79
CA PHE A 276 4.84 17.36 0.65
C PHE A 276 5.85 16.55 1.45
N TYR A 277 6.24 15.37 0.97
CA TYR A 277 7.28 14.58 1.66
C TYR A 277 8.58 15.39 1.78
N ARG A 278 9.09 15.99 0.70
CA ARG A 278 10.36 16.74 0.70
C ARG A 278 10.36 17.96 1.62
N ASN A 279 9.20 18.57 1.82
CA ASN A 279 9.07 19.80 2.61
C ASN A 279 8.66 19.57 4.05
N ALA A 280 8.22 18.36 4.42
CA ALA A 280 7.93 18.02 5.80
C ALA A 280 9.22 17.86 6.64
N ASP A 281 9.13 18.17 7.91
CA ASP A 281 10.21 17.94 8.87
C ASP A 281 10.13 16.53 9.46
N LEU A 282 8.91 16.00 9.64
CA LEU A 282 8.68 14.65 10.16
C LEU A 282 7.44 14.03 9.53
N MET A 283 7.56 12.78 9.06
CA MET A 283 6.42 11.92 8.72
C MET A 283 6.00 11.11 9.95
N VAL A 284 4.74 11.22 10.36
CA VAL A 284 4.18 10.47 11.50
C VAL A 284 3.20 9.41 11.01
N TYR A 285 3.46 8.15 11.38
CA TYR A 285 2.65 7.02 10.93
C TYR A 285 2.21 6.14 12.11
N PRO A 286 1.19 6.57 12.89
CA PRO A 286 0.76 5.91 14.11
C PRO A 286 -0.17 4.71 13.88
N SER A 287 -0.15 4.13 12.68
CA SER A 287 -1.08 3.10 12.24
C SER A 287 -1.00 1.85 13.11
N LEU A 288 -2.13 1.37 13.60
CA LEU A 288 -2.25 0.19 14.45
C LEU A 288 -2.07 -1.12 13.68
N LEU A 289 -2.38 -1.09 12.37
CA LEU A 289 -2.41 -2.31 11.56
C LEU A 289 -2.12 -2.01 10.10
N GLU A 290 -1.01 -2.58 9.59
CA GLU A 290 -0.58 -2.45 8.19
C GLU A 290 -0.09 -3.79 7.62
N GLY A 291 -0.34 -3.98 6.32
CA GLY A 291 0.25 -5.08 5.57
C GLY A 291 1.69 -4.79 5.11
N PHE A 292 2.04 -3.48 4.92
CA PHE A 292 3.41 -3.07 4.54
C PHE A 292 3.79 -1.70 5.11
N GLY A 293 3.02 -0.62 4.80
CA GLY A 293 3.30 0.73 5.28
C GLY A 293 4.22 1.53 4.34
N LEU A 294 3.80 1.75 3.10
CA LEU A 294 4.57 2.49 2.09
C LEU A 294 4.83 3.97 2.46
N PRO A 295 3.87 4.75 3.02
CA PRO A 295 4.05 6.19 3.20
C PRO A 295 5.31 6.60 4.01
N PRO A 296 5.68 5.98 5.12
CA PRO A 296 6.92 6.33 5.80
C PRO A 296 8.18 5.98 4.99
N ILE A 297 8.14 4.93 4.15
CA ILE A 297 9.26 4.55 3.28
C ILE A 297 9.40 5.57 2.15
N GLU A 298 8.29 6.03 1.56
CA GLU A 298 8.27 7.12 0.57
C GLU A 298 8.83 8.43 1.15
N ALA A 299 8.47 8.77 2.39
CA ALA A 299 9.02 9.94 3.09
C ALA A 299 10.54 9.83 3.28
N ILE A 300 11.02 8.68 3.74
CA ILE A 300 12.47 8.40 3.89
C ILE A 300 13.18 8.50 2.54
N ALA A 301 12.59 7.97 1.46
CA ALA A 301 13.13 8.11 0.11
C ALA A 301 13.24 9.57 -0.34
N CYS A 302 12.30 10.42 0.08
CA CYS A 302 12.32 11.86 -0.17
C CYS A 302 13.26 12.65 0.76
N GLY A 303 13.93 12.00 1.71
CA GLY A 303 14.86 12.61 2.66
C GLY A 303 14.22 13.10 3.95
N THR A 304 12.94 12.84 4.16
CA THR A 304 12.21 13.25 5.36
C THR A 304 12.23 12.14 6.39
N PRO A 305 12.63 12.42 7.64
CA PRO A 305 12.58 11.44 8.71
C PRO A 305 11.16 10.98 9.00
N ALA A 306 11.03 9.74 9.47
CA ALA A 306 9.76 9.16 9.86
C ALA A 306 9.77 8.67 11.31
N VAL A 307 8.58 8.60 11.91
CA VAL A 307 8.31 7.88 13.15
C VAL A 307 7.09 6.99 12.95
N GLY A 308 7.20 5.73 13.31
CA GLY A 308 6.15 4.73 13.11
C GLY A 308 5.61 4.16 14.41
N ALA A 309 4.49 3.44 14.32
CA ALA A 309 3.99 2.59 15.40
C ALA A 309 4.82 1.29 15.49
N ALA A 310 5.13 0.85 16.70
CA ALA A 310 5.87 -0.40 16.94
C ALA A 310 4.97 -1.63 16.77
N THR A 311 4.22 -1.73 15.67
CA THR A 311 3.26 -2.79 15.43
C THR A 311 3.19 -3.20 13.97
N SER A 312 2.68 -4.41 13.71
CA SER A 312 2.41 -4.98 12.38
C SER A 312 3.62 -4.87 11.43
N ALA A 313 3.40 -4.77 10.13
CA ALA A 313 4.47 -4.60 9.15
C ALA A 313 5.19 -3.23 9.26
N VAL A 314 4.62 -2.25 9.96
CA VAL A 314 5.32 -0.98 10.24
C VAL A 314 6.55 -1.25 11.11
N LYS A 315 6.40 -2.05 12.18
CA LYS A 315 7.54 -2.47 13.00
C LYS A 315 8.56 -3.24 12.18
N GLU A 316 8.12 -4.24 11.42
CA GLU A 316 9.00 -5.08 10.60
C GLU A 316 9.88 -4.23 9.66
N ASN A 317 9.27 -3.27 8.96
CA ASN A 317 9.97 -2.48 7.95
C ASN A 317 10.85 -1.35 8.53
N LEU A 318 10.46 -0.77 9.67
CA LEU A 318 11.10 0.45 10.19
C LEU A 318 11.97 0.19 11.43
N GLU A 319 12.00 -1.04 11.96
CA GLU A 319 12.79 -1.37 13.16
C GLU A 319 14.29 -1.11 12.93
N GLY A 320 14.83 -0.24 13.76
CA GLY A 320 16.22 0.20 13.67
C GLY A 320 16.52 1.17 12.52
N VAL A 321 15.55 1.50 11.66
CA VAL A 321 15.66 2.54 10.61
C VAL A 321 15.31 3.90 11.18
N CYS A 322 14.18 3.98 11.88
CA CYS A 322 13.68 5.20 12.51
C CYS A 322 13.02 4.88 13.85
N PRO A 323 12.70 5.91 14.68
CA PRO A 323 11.99 5.70 15.95
C PRO A 323 10.65 5.00 15.76
N LEU A 324 10.37 4.08 16.67
CA LEU A 324 9.09 3.40 16.80
C LEU A 324 8.47 3.70 18.16
N VAL A 325 7.16 3.87 18.19
CA VAL A 325 6.41 4.20 19.44
C VAL A 325 5.55 3.01 19.87
N ASP A 326 5.69 2.66 21.15
CA ASP A 326 4.88 1.67 21.86
C ASP A 326 4.45 2.22 23.22
N PRO A 327 3.17 2.27 23.55
CA PRO A 327 2.03 1.88 22.70
C PRO A 327 1.81 2.88 21.55
N PRO A 328 1.23 2.41 20.41
CA PRO A 328 0.99 3.25 19.22
C PRO A 328 0.08 4.47 19.45
N THR A 329 -0.57 4.54 20.58
CA THR A 329 -1.47 5.64 20.99
C THR A 329 -0.78 6.70 21.86
N ASP A 330 0.52 6.56 22.14
CA ASP A 330 1.26 7.54 22.93
C ASP A 330 1.64 8.78 22.11
N ALA A 331 0.71 9.73 21.99
CA ALA A 331 0.93 11.01 21.30
C ALA A 331 2.12 11.80 21.86
N LYS A 332 2.43 11.67 23.17
CA LYS A 332 3.56 12.38 23.80
C LYS A 332 4.89 11.80 23.32
N ALA A 333 4.98 10.48 23.13
CA ALA A 333 6.18 9.85 22.58
C ALA A 333 6.45 10.30 21.15
N TYR A 334 5.44 10.33 20.27
CA TYR A 334 5.58 10.90 18.92
C TYR A 334 5.99 12.38 18.96
N ALA A 335 5.37 13.19 19.84
CA ALA A 335 5.70 14.60 19.98
C ALA A 335 7.16 14.82 20.42
N LYS A 336 7.70 13.97 21.28
CA LYS A 336 9.13 14.01 21.67
C LYS A 336 10.06 13.74 20.46
N VAL A 337 9.68 12.82 19.57
CA VAL A 337 10.46 12.61 18.34
C VAL A 337 10.45 13.83 17.46
N LEU A 338 9.29 14.49 17.32
CA LEU A 338 9.17 15.74 16.56
C LEU A 338 10.06 16.84 17.16
N ASP A 339 10.06 17.01 18.48
CA ASP A 339 10.90 18.00 19.16
C ASP A 339 12.40 17.78 18.86
N ARG A 340 12.85 16.53 18.90
CA ARG A 340 14.24 16.17 18.58
C ARG A 340 14.59 16.52 17.12
N VAL A 341 13.68 16.24 16.18
CA VAL A 341 13.87 16.58 14.77
C VAL A 341 13.96 18.10 14.57
N LEU A 342 13.06 18.85 15.20
CA LEU A 342 13.07 20.33 15.13
C LEU A 342 14.30 20.94 15.81
N ALA A 343 14.87 20.27 16.80
CA ALA A 343 16.16 20.62 17.39
C ALA A 343 17.39 20.24 16.54
N GLY A 344 17.17 19.65 15.35
CA GLY A 344 18.23 19.26 14.41
C GLY A 344 18.85 17.90 14.68
N GLU A 345 18.27 17.07 15.54
CA GLU A 345 18.79 15.72 15.78
C GLU A 345 18.48 14.80 14.58
N LYS A 346 19.45 13.98 14.23
CA LYS A 346 19.26 12.89 13.28
C LYS A 346 18.59 11.71 13.95
N VAL A 347 17.37 11.40 13.55
CA VAL A 347 16.57 10.29 14.12
C VAL A 347 16.50 9.06 13.22
N ILE A 348 17.17 9.08 12.06
CA ILE A 348 17.23 7.98 11.09
C ILE A 348 18.65 7.39 11.08
N ASP A 349 18.73 6.05 11.04
CA ASP A 349 19.93 5.32 10.67
C ASP A 349 20.05 5.31 9.14
N GLU A 350 20.92 6.15 8.59
CA GLU A 350 21.09 6.34 7.14
C GLU A 350 21.51 5.05 6.42
N LYS A 351 22.32 4.19 7.06
CA LYS A 351 22.76 2.92 6.47
C LYS A 351 21.59 1.94 6.34
N LYS A 352 20.79 1.81 7.40
CA LYS A 352 19.61 0.93 7.38
C LYS A 352 18.51 1.50 6.48
N ALA A 353 18.35 2.81 6.42
CA ALA A 353 17.44 3.47 5.49
C ALA A 353 17.82 3.16 4.03
N ALA A 354 19.11 3.28 3.68
CA ALA A 354 19.58 2.92 2.35
C ALA A 354 19.32 1.44 2.00
N ALA A 355 19.53 0.53 2.94
CA ALA A 355 19.24 -0.90 2.76
C ALA A 355 17.72 -1.16 2.59
N LEU A 356 16.86 -0.47 3.34
CA LEU A 356 15.41 -0.54 3.18
C LEU A 356 14.97 -0.04 1.81
N LEU A 357 15.52 1.10 1.35
CA LEU A 357 15.19 1.68 0.04
C LEU A 357 15.67 0.77 -1.11
N ASP A 358 16.87 0.18 -1.00
CA ASP A 358 17.31 -0.82 -1.97
C ASP A 358 16.37 -2.05 -1.98
N HIS A 359 16.00 -2.56 -0.80
CA HIS A 359 15.02 -3.64 -0.69
C HIS A 359 13.68 -3.29 -1.36
N CYS A 360 13.20 -2.05 -1.21
CA CYS A 360 11.96 -1.56 -1.82
C CYS A 360 12.16 -1.04 -3.25
N SER A 361 13.37 -1.12 -3.83
CA SER A 361 13.60 -0.72 -5.22
C SER A 361 12.89 -1.67 -6.19
N MET A 362 12.52 -1.15 -7.36
CA MET A 362 11.91 -1.96 -8.42
C MET A 362 12.84 -3.10 -8.87
N LYS A 363 14.16 -2.87 -8.89
CA LYS A 363 15.18 -3.87 -9.22
C LYS A 363 15.16 -5.05 -8.24
N SER A 364 15.22 -4.76 -6.94
CA SER A 364 15.21 -5.79 -5.88
C SER A 364 13.86 -6.52 -5.80
N PHE A 365 12.75 -5.81 -6.02
CA PHE A 365 11.43 -6.40 -6.12
C PHE A 365 11.32 -7.35 -7.30
N SER A 366 11.71 -6.93 -8.51
CA SER A 366 11.69 -7.76 -9.73
C SER A 366 12.50 -9.04 -9.55
N LYS A 367 13.69 -8.92 -8.94
CA LYS A 367 14.49 -10.10 -8.63
C LYS A 367 13.74 -11.11 -7.76
N ARG A 368 13.14 -10.67 -6.64
CA ARG A 368 12.38 -11.57 -5.75
C ARG A 368 11.17 -12.21 -6.43
N VAL A 369 10.45 -11.43 -7.26
CA VAL A 369 9.33 -11.95 -8.05
C VAL A 369 9.80 -13.04 -9.01
N LEU A 370 10.84 -12.78 -9.80
CA LEU A 370 11.35 -13.73 -10.79
C LEU A 370 11.97 -14.97 -10.14
N ASP A 371 12.71 -14.81 -9.04
CA ASP A 371 13.29 -15.93 -8.29
C ASP A 371 12.18 -16.86 -7.76
N PHE A 372 11.06 -16.29 -7.31
CA PHE A 372 9.91 -17.08 -6.86
C PHE A 372 9.16 -17.78 -8.01
N LEU A 373 8.96 -17.10 -9.14
CA LEU A 373 8.17 -17.66 -10.26
C LEU A 373 8.92 -18.76 -11.03
N LYS A 374 10.27 -18.75 -10.99
CA LYS A 374 11.12 -19.76 -11.67
C LYS A 374 11.26 -21.06 -10.88
N ASN A 375 10.98 -21.03 -9.57
CA ASN A 375 11.00 -22.20 -8.68
C ASN A 375 9.56 -22.78 -8.53
#